data_b6da57b026f295cb4bd9d6f56c3b8260
#
_entry.id   b6da57b026f295cb4bd9d6f56c3b8260
#
_cell.length_a   1.000
_cell.length_b   1.000
_cell.length_c   1.000
_cell.angle_alpha   90.00
_cell.angle_beta   90.00
_cell.angle_gamma   90.00
#
_symmetry.space_group_name_H-M   'P 1'
#
loop_
_entity.id
_entity.type
_entity.pdbx_description
1 polymer ?
#
loop_
_entity_poly.entity_id
_entity_poly.type
_entity_poly.pdbx_seq_one_letter_code
_entity_poly.pdbx_strand_id
1 'polypeptide(L)'
;MVSSDVCGKAILGVVWLVPIFGIYFAVRLFHAGDAPQRFARPLVFAASALALKLAGTFVMESRGMTYAARLSMKFNVTLIGLVLAAVAWPTLSKALLVYGYLSRIPVAIVQYLAMRGRWSTHYDALDPGFPAIGFWPTFLRVSFVPNIFFMEAYTVIVGGLVGIPVVAILGRLRRTPSEAQA
;
A
#
# COMPACT_ATOMS: atom_id res chain seq x y z
N MET A 1 -29.34 -8.99 -0.23
CA MET A 1 -28.11 -9.58 0.38
C MET A 1 -27.04 -9.54 -0.68
N VAL A 2 -26.28 -8.46 -0.75
CA VAL A 2 -25.03 -8.40 -1.55
C VAL A 2 -23.96 -8.89 -0.60
N SER A 3 -23.44 -10.08 -0.87
CA SER A 3 -22.54 -10.80 0.01
C SER A 3 -21.20 -10.06 0.15
N SER A 4 -20.64 -10.10 1.35
CA SER A 4 -19.28 -9.72 1.74
C SER A 4 -18.18 -10.29 0.80
N ASP A 5 -18.53 -11.20 -0.09
CA ASP A 5 -17.64 -11.85 -1.06
C ASP A 5 -17.19 -10.94 -2.20
N VAL A 6 -17.92 -9.86 -2.50
CA VAL A 6 -17.57 -8.96 -3.62
C VAL A 6 -16.36 -8.09 -3.26
N CYS A 7 -16.27 -7.66 -2.01
CA CYS A 7 -15.12 -6.87 -1.55
C CYS A 7 -13.84 -7.71 -1.46
N GLY A 8 -13.94 -8.98 -1.06
CA GLY A 8 -12.82 -9.91 -0.99
C GLY A 8 -12.21 -10.26 -2.35
N LYS A 9 -13.01 -10.37 -3.40
CA LYS A 9 -12.54 -10.70 -4.76
C LYS A 9 -11.86 -9.53 -5.47
N ALA A 10 -12.27 -8.30 -5.19
CA ALA A 10 -11.60 -7.10 -5.75
C ALA A 10 -10.19 -6.90 -5.17
N ILE A 11 -9.96 -7.30 -3.92
CA ILE A 11 -8.64 -7.23 -3.27
C ILE A 11 -7.65 -8.19 -3.95
N LEU A 12 -8.10 -9.34 -4.46
CA LEU A 12 -7.25 -10.31 -5.15
C LEU A 12 -6.76 -9.85 -6.54
N GLY A 13 -7.41 -8.85 -7.17
CA GLY A 13 -7.14 -8.49 -8.57
C GLY A 13 -5.77 -7.84 -8.81
N VAL A 14 -5.30 -6.91 -7.97
CA VAL A 14 -4.05 -6.15 -8.21
C VAL A 14 -3.14 -6.12 -6.98
N VAL A 15 -3.68 -6.35 -5.79
CA VAL A 15 -2.96 -6.19 -4.52
C VAL A 15 -1.83 -7.20 -4.35
N TRP A 16 -1.97 -8.42 -4.89
CA TRP A 16 -0.92 -9.45 -4.86
C TRP A 16 0.32 -9.11 -5.71
N LEU A 17 0.21 -8.18 -6.66
CA LEU A 17 1.36 -7.70 -7.43
C LEU A 17 2.29 -6.83 -6.58
N VAL A 18 1.81 -6.21 -5.51
CA VAL A 18 2.61 -5.34 -4.64
C VAL A 18 3.82 -6.07 -4.02
N PRO A 19 3.68 -7.25 -3.40
CA PRO A 19 4.83 -8.04 -2.94
C PRO A 19 5.82 -8.38 -4.06
N ILE A 20 5.34 -8.77 -5.24
CA ILE A 20 6.18 -9.15 -6.38
C ILE A 20 7.02 -7.96 -6.85
N PHE A 21 6.37 -6.82 -7.09
CA PHE A 21 7.09 -5.61 -7.51
C PHE A 21 7.95 -5.03 -6.39
N GLY A 22 7.55 -5.20 -5.12
CA GLY A 22 8.38 -4.87 -3.96
C GLY A 22 9.72 -5.63 -3.97
N ILE A 23 9.67 -6.94 -4.19
CA ILE A 23 10.87 -7.78 -4.35
C ILE A 23 11.65 -7.35 -5.59
N TYR A 24 11.00 -7.22 -6.72
CA TYR A 24 11.63 -6.87 -7.99
C TYR A 24 12.43 -5.56 -7.88
N PHE A 25 11.82 -4.48 -7.42
CA PHE A 25 12.50 -3.21 -7.28
C PHE A 25 13.61 -3.24 -6.23
N ALA A 26 13.40 -3.92 -5.09
CA ALA A 26 14.42 -4.07 -4.08
C ALA A 26 15.65 -4.81 -4.62
N VAL A 27 15.46 -5.90 -5.35
CA VAL A 27 16.55 -6.67 -5.98
C VAL A 27 17.25 -5.85 -7.05
N ARG A 28 16.51 -5.13 -7.89
CA ARG A 28 17.11 -4.24 -8.91
C ARG A 28 17.97 -3.16 -8.30
N LEU A 29 17.50 -2.50 -7.24
CA LEU A 29 18.26 -1.46 -6.52
C LEU A 29 19.49 -2.06 -5.82
N PHE A 30 19.37 -3.25 -5.24
CA PHE A 30 20.51 -3.97 -4.66
C PHE A 30 21.60 -4.24 -5.68
N HIS A 31 21.25 -4.71 -6.88
CA HIS A 31 22.21 -4.94 -7.95
C HIS A 31 22.81 -3.63 -8.52
N ALA A 32 22.08 -2.53 -8.43
CA ALA A 32 22.57 -1.20 -8.79
C ALA A 32 23.47 -0.56 -7.71
N GLY A 33 23.69 -1.24 -6.57
CA GLY A 33 24.52 -0.73 -5.47
C GLY A 33 23.80 0.25 -4.54
N ASP A 34 22.52 0.47 -4.72
CA ASP A 34 21.70 1.40 -3.92
C ASP A 34 20.91 0.67 -2.83
N ALA A 35 21.57 -0.19 -2.09
CA ALA A 35 20.99 -0.89 -0.96
C ALA A 35 21.46 -0.30 0.38
N PRO A 36 20.62 -0.33 1.42
CA PRO A 36 21.04 0.07 2.76
C PRO A 36 22.23 -0.77 3.25
N GLN A 37 23.24 -0.12 3.81
CA GLN A 37 24.41 -0.83 4.37
C GLN A 37 24.02 -1.73 5.55
N ARG A 38 23.00 -1.32 6.33
CA ARG A 38 22.45 -2.08 7.46
C ARG A 38 20.96 -2.28 7.30
N PHE A 39 20.53 -3.52 7.12
CA PHE A 39 19.13 -3.85 6.88
C PHE A 39 18.24 -3.84 8.13
N ALA A 40 18.81 -3.93 9.33
CA ALA A 40 18.04 -3.93 10.57
C ALA A 40 17.19 -2.65 10.73
N ARG A 41 17.78 -1.47 10.49
CA ARG A 41 17.09 -0.19 10.60
C ARG A 41 15.91 -0.07 9.61
N PRO A 42 16.08 -0.26 8.30
CA PRO A 42 14.98 -0.26 7.34
C PRO A 42 13.87 -1.25 7.69
N LEU A 43 14.23 -2.45 8.13
CA LEU A 43 13.26 -3.48 8.51
C LEU A 43 12.42 -3.05 9.72
N VAL A 44 13.05 -2.47 10.75
CA VAL A 44 12.33 -1.93 11.93
C VAL A 44 11.35 -0.83 11.51
N PHE A 45 11.77 0.12 10.68
CA PHE A 45 10.89 1.20 10.20
C PHE A 45 9.71 0.65 9.38
N ALA A 46 9.96 -0.29 8.47
CA ALA A 46 8.89 -0.91 7.67
C ALA A 46 7.91 -1.73 8.53
N ALA A 47 8.43 -2.50 9.49
CA ALA A 47 7.62 -3.24 10.45
C ALA A 47 6.79 -2.31 11.37
N SER A 48 7.39 -1.20 11.83
CA SER A 48 6.69 -0.19 12.63
C SER A 48 5.56 0.49 11.83
N ALA A 49 5.77 0.76 10.55
CA ALA A 49 4.74 1.30 9.66
C ALA A 49 3.55 0.34 9.52
N LEU A 50 3.81 -0.96 9.36
CA LEU A 50 2.76 -1.97 9.31
C LEU A 50 2.05 -2.11 10.66
N ALA A 51 2.79 -2.20 11.77
CA ALA A 51 2.23 -2.30 13.12
C ALA A 51 1.33 -1.10 13.45
N LEU A 52 1.77 0.11 13.10
CA LEU A 52 0.97 1.33 13.26
C LEU A 52 -0.33 1.26 12.46
N LYS A 53 -0.28 0.77 11.22
CA LYS A 53 -1.46 0.62 10.36
C LYS A 53 -2.45 -0.40 10.94
N LEU A 54 -1.98 -1.54 11.41
CA LEU A 54 -2.80 -2.58 12.03
C LEU A 54 -3.41 -2.10 13.35
N ALA A 55 -2.60 -1.49 14.23
CA ALA A 55 -3.08 -0.90 15.49
C ALA A 55 -4.12 0.20 15.25
N GLY A 56 -3.89 1.08 14.28
CA GLY A 56 -4.84 2.12 13.90
C GLY A 56 -6.17 1.54 13.42
N THR A 57 -6.15 0.49 12.59
CA THR A 57 -7.36 -0.21 12.14
C THR A 57 -8.10 -0.82 13.31
N PHE A 58 -7.40 -1.55 14.18
CA PHE A 58 -7.99 -2.16 15.38
C PHE A 58 -8.67 -1.14 16.31
N VAL A 59 -8.00 -0.01 16.58
CA VAL A 59 -8.56 1.07 17.40
C VAL A 59 -9.81 1.69 16.76
N MET A 60 -9.79 1.90 15.43
CA MET A 60 -10.95 2.44 14.72
C MET A 60 -12.18 1.51 14.77
N GLU A 61 -11.96 0.20 14.73
CA GLU A 61 -13.03 -0.80 14.81
C GLU A 61 -13.57 -0.94 16.23
N SER A 62 -12.67 -0.97 17.24
CA SER A 62 -13.04 -1.22 18.64
C SER A 62 -13.73 -0.05 19.33
N ARG A 63 -13.51 1.20 18.89
CA ARG A 63 -13.93 2.41 19.61
C ARG A 63 -15.24 3.04 19.14
N GLY A 64 -15.98 2.46 18.18
CA GLY A 64 -17.26 3.01 17.71
C GLY A 64 -17.16 4.48 17.23
N MET A 65 -16.01 4.88 16.67
CA MET A 65 -15.72 6.27 16.29
C MET A 65 -16.68 6.80 15.24
N THR A 66 -16.93 8.11 15.25
CA THR A 66 -17.67 8.79 14.19
C THR A 66 -16.94 8.68 12.84
N TYR A 67 -17.67 8.78 11.74
CA TYR A 67 -17.08 8.71 10.39
C TYR A 67 -15.91 9.71 10.19
N ALA A 68 -16.09 10.96 10.62
CA ALA A 68 -15.07 11.99 10.52
C ALA A 68 -13.80 11.64 11.32
N ALA A 69 -13.96 11.15 12.56
CA ALA A 69 -12.84 10.73 13.41
C ALA A 69 -12.09 9.54 12.81
N ARG A 70 -12.82 8.54 12.27
CA ARG A 70 -12.21 7.38 11.57
C ARG A 70 -11.40 7.83 10.34
N LEU A 71 -11.96 8.73 9.52
CA LEU A 71 -11.28 9.22 8.33
C LEU A 71 -10.00 9.99 8.69
N SER A 72 -10.08 10.89 9.66
CA SER A 72 -8.93 11.65 10.15
C SER A 72 -7.84 10.72 10.71
N MET A 73 -8.20 9.76 11.55
CA MET A 73 -7.26 8.78 12.10
C MET A 73 -6.63 7.92 11.01
N LYS A 74 -7.44 7.42 10.06
CA LYS A 74 -6.96 6.65 8.92
C LYS A 74 -5.96 7.45 8.08
N PHE A 75 -6.21 8.73 7.87
CA PHE A 75 -5.33 9.63 7.14
C PHE A 75 -3.99 9.81 7.86
N ASN A 76 -4.02 10.15 9.15
CA ASN A 76 -2.81 10.36 9.95
C ASN A 76 -1.95 9.08 10.07
N VAL A 77 -2.56 7.94 10.38
CA VAL A 77 -1.88 6.64 10.46
C VAL A 77 -1.22 6.28 9.11
N THR A 78 -1.92 6.54 8.02
CA THR A 78 -1.41 6.28 6.66
C THR A 78 -0.23 7.19 6.33
N LEU A 79 -0.32 8.48 6.65
CA LEU A 79 0.75 9.45 6.41
C LEU A 79 2.01 9.11 7.23
N ILE A 80 1.86 8.84 8.52
CA ILE A 80 2.98 8.44 9.38
C ILE A 80 3.61 7.15 8.87
N GLY A 81 2.79 6.14 8.52
CA GLY A 81 3.27 4.88 7.94
C GLY A 81 4.05 5.07 6.65
N LEU A 82 3.59 5.96 5.77
CA LEU A 82 4.29 6.30 4.53
C LEU A 82 5.64 6.99 4.80
N VAL A 83 5.68 7.92 5.75
CA VAL A 83 6.93 8.60 6.15
C VAL A 83 7.93 7.59 6.72
N LEU A 84 7.49 6.70 7.62
CA LEU A 84 8.35 5.64 8.16
C LEU A 84 8.92 4.73 7.07
N ALA A 85 8.08 4.31 6.12
CA ALA A 85 8.52 3.49 4.99
C ALA A 85 9.49 4.26 4.08
N ALA A 86 9.24 5.55 3.83
CA ALA A 86 10.12 6.40 3.03
C ALA A 86 11.51 6.59 3.69
N VAL A 87 11.55 6.73 5.01
CA VAL A 87 12.82 6.82 5.78
C VAL A 87 13.55 5.47 5.82
N ALA A 88 12.82 4.36 5.74
CA ALA A 88 13.40 3.01 5.74
C ALA A 88 14.37 2.80 4.56
N TRP A 89 13.90 3.04 3.35
CA TRP A 89 14.70 2.97 2.12
C TRP A 89 14.12 3.95 1.08
N PRO A 90 14.63 5.20 1.02
CA PRO A 90 14.05 6.26 0.21
C PRO A 90 13.94 5.94 -1.28
N THR A 91 14.96 5.32 -1.86
CA THR A 91 14.97 4.99 -3.29
C THR A 91 13.96 3.90 -3.63
N LEU A 92 13.86 2.86 -2.79
CA LEU A 92 12.84 1.82 -2.95
C LEU A 92 11.43 2.43 -2.82
N SER A 93 11.22 3.30 -1.83
CA SER A 93 9.94 3.96 -1.62
C SER A 93 9.55 4.83 -2.82
N LYS A 94 10.49 5.57 -3.43
CA LYS A 94 10.25 6.33 -4.66
C LYS A 94 9.85 5.42 -5.83
N ALA A 95 10.57 4.30 -6.03
CA ALA A 95 10.25 3.35 -7.09
C ALA A 95 8.84 2.75 -6.91
N LEU A 96 8.48 2.40 -5.66
CA LEU A 96 7.16 1.87 -5.33
C LEU A 96 6.05 2.92 -5.46
N LEU A 97 6.32 4.20 -5.13
CA LEU A 97 5.39 5.31 -5.38
C LEU A 97 5.10 5.49 -6.88
N VAL A 98 6.14 5.52 -7.70
CA VAL A 98 5.97 5.64 -9.15
C VAL A 98 5.18 4.45 -9.70
N TYR A 99 5.53 3.24 -9.31
CA TYR A 99 4.79 2.04 -9.69
C TYR A 99 3.32 2.10 -9.25
N GLY A 100 3.09 2.47 -8.00
CA GLY A 100 1.75 2.55 -7.42
C GLY A 100 0.87 3.54 -8.18
N TYR A 101 1.35 4.76 -8.42
CA TYR A 101 0.58 5.75 -9.19
C TYR A 101 0.35 5.31 -10.63
N LEU A 102 1.34 4.75 -11.33
CA LEU A 102 1.17 4.25 -12.69
C LEU A 102 0.12 3.12 -12.76
N SER A 103 -0.01 2.30 -11.72
CA SER A 103 -1.01 1.24 -11.66
C SER A 103 -2.38 1.73 -11.21
N ARG A 104 -2.48 2.77 -10.35
CA ARG A 104 -3.73 3.23 -9.73
C ARG A 104 -4.45 4.32 -10.53
N ILE A 105 -3.71 5.17 -11.25
CA ILE A 105 -4.33 6.20 -12.08
C ILE A 105 -5.29 5.60 -13.13
N PRO A 106 -4.90 4.57 -13.91
CA PRO A 106 -5.82 3.91 -14.83
C PRO A 106 -7.07 3.34 -14.13
N VAL A 107 -6.90 2.73 -12.94
CA VAL A 107 -8.03 2.21 -12.17
C VAL A 107 -8.97 3.33 -11.74
N ALA A 108 -8.45 4.45 -11.25
CA ALA A 108 -9.27 5.62 -10.87
C ALA A 108 -10.02 6.21 -12.07
N ILE A 109 -9.41 6.22 -13.27
CA ILE A 109 -10.06 6.65 -14.51
C ILE A 109 -11.21 5.71 -14.87
N VAL A 110 -10.99 4.38 -14.82
CA VAL A 110 -12.04 3.40 -15.09
C VAL A 110 -13.19 3.53 -14.10
N GLN A 111 -12.90 3.71 -12.80
CA GLN A 111 -13.94 3.94 -11.79
C GLN A 111 -14.70 5.24 -12.03
N TYR A 112 -14.02 6.31 -12.42
CA TYR A 112 -14.68 7.57 -12.80
C TYR A 112 -15.67 7.36 -13.96
N LEU A 113 -15.23 6.68 -15.02
CA LEU A 113 -16.05 6.39 -16.19
C LEU A 113 -17.24 5.48 -15.84
N ALA A 114 -17.01 4.43 -15.05
CA ALA A 114 -18.03 3.49 -14.61
C ALA A 114 -19.11 4.20 -13.76
N MET A 115 -18.71 5.00 -12.78
CA MET A 115 -19.63 5.79 -11.95
C MET A 115 -20.40 6.84 -12.75
N ARG A 116 -19.74 7.49 -13.71
CA ARG A 116 -20.38 8.48 -14.59
C ARG A 116 -21.35 7.84 -15.55
N GLY A 117 -20.97 6.71 -16.12
CA GLY A 117 -21.76 5.94 -17.10
C GLY A 117 -22.80 5.01 -16.47
N ARG A 118 -22.81 4.84 -15.14
CA ARG A 118 -23.68 3.90 -14.42
C ARG A 118 -23.63 2.48 -15.03
N TRP A 119 -22.42 1.93 -15.11
CA TRP A 119 -22.20 0.65 -15.79
C TRP A 119 -22.73 -0.57 -15.02
N SER A 120 -23.20 -0.38 -13.79
CA SER A 120 -23.68 -1.44 -12.89
C SER A 120 -22.66 -2.57 -12.69
N THR A 121 -21.41 -2.19 -12.56
CA THR A 121 -20.26 -3.07 -12.31
C THR A 121 -19.75 -2.90 -10.87
N HIS A 122 -18.79 -3.74 -10.48
CA HIS A 122 -18.14 -3.56 -9.17
C HIS A 122 -17.35 -2.23 -9.06
N TYR A 123 -17.06 -1.54 -10.16
CA TYR A 123 -16.35 -0.27 -10.17
C TYR A 123 -17.23 0.92 -9.77
N ASP A 124 -18.55 0.83 -9.93
CA ASP A 124 -19.52 1.85 -9.55
C ASP A 124 -20.43 1.42 -8.38
N ALA A 125 -20.21 0.21 -7.83
CA ALA A 125 -20.93 -0.28 -6.67
C ALA A 125 -20.59 0.54 -5.42
N LEU A 126 -21.63 1.00 -4.71
CA LEU A 126 -21.51 1.68 -3.42
C LEU A 126 -21.90 0.74 -2.29
N ASP A 127 -21.28 0.94 -1.12
CA ASP A 127 -21.68 0.21 0.08
C ASP A 127 -23.16 0.48 0.42
N PRO A 128 -23.90 -0.53 0.90
CA PRO A 128 -25.26 -0.36 1.37
C PRO A 128 -25.33 0.74 2.45
N GLY A 129 -26.19 1.73 2.25
CA GLY A 129 -26.34 2.85 3.18
C GLY A 129 -25.37 4.02 2.94
N PHE A 130 -24.58 4.00 1.85
CA PHE A 130 -23.78 5.17 1.50
C PHE A 130 -24.69 6.37 1.19
N PRO A 131 -24.47 7.55 1.82
CA PRO A 131 -25.35 8.69 1.66
C PRO A 131 -25.34 9.24 0.23
N ALA A 132 -26.50 9.67 -0.26
CA ALA A 132 -26.64 10.34 -1.56
C ALA A 132 -26.10 11.78 -1.47
N ILE A 133 -24.81 11.97 -1.69
CA ILE A 133 -24.11 13.27 -1.54
C ILE A 133 -23.69 13.89 -2.88
N GLY A 134 -24.21 13.38 -3.99
CA GLY A 134 -23.85 13.81 -5.34
C GLY A 134 -22.60 13.12 -5.88
N PHE A 135 -22.36 13.26 -7.20
CA PHE A 135 -21.31 12.51 -7.92
C PHE A 135 -19.89 12.80 -7.41
N TRP A 136 -19.46 14.06 -7.38
CA TRP A 136 -18.10 14.43 -7.03
C TRP A 136 -17.70 14.04 -5.62
N PRO A 137 -18.48 14.36 -4.57
CA PRO A 137 -18.16 13.90 -3.22
C PRO A 137 -18.13 12.37 -3.10
N THR A 138 -19.01 11.67 -3.82
CA THR A 138 -19.01 10.19 -3.83
C THR A 138 -17.75 9.65 -4.49
N PHE A 139 -17.42 10.11 -5.70
CA PHE A 139 -16.21 9.68 -6.41
C PHE A 139 -14.94 9.94 -5.60
N LEU A 140 -14.80 11.13 -5.02
CA LEU A 140 -13.62 11.46 -4.21
C LEU A 140 -13.49 10.54 -2.99
N ARG A 141 -14.58 10.25 -2.28
CA ARG A 141 -14.56 9.45 -1.05
C ARG A 141 -14.41 7.96 -1.28
N VAL A 142 -15.04 7.42 -2.33
CA VAL A 142 -15.12 5.97 -2.56
C VAL A 142 -14.02 5.49 -3.50
N SER A 143 -13.59 6.32 -4.45
CA SER A 143 -12.66 5.94 -5.50
C SER A 143 -11.32 6.68 -5.39
N PHE A 144 -11.31 7.99 -5.59
CA PHE A 144 -10.09 8.75 -5.78
C PHE A 144 -9.16 8.71 -4.55
N VAL A 145 -9.64 9.15 -3.38
CA VAL A 145 -8.82 9.19 -2.15
C VAL A 145 -8.37 7.80 -1.71
N PRO A 146 -9.23 6.76 -1.69
CA PRO A 146 -8.77 5.42 -1.37
C PRO A 146 -7.69 4.89 -2.30
N ASN A 147 -7.83 5.05 -3.62
CA ASN A 147 -6.85 4.54 -4.57
C ASN A 147 -5.55 5.35 -4.57
N ILE A 148 -5.63 6.66 -4.62
CA ILE A 148 -4.47 7.54 -4.82
C ILE A 148 -3.68 7.76 -3.52
N PHE A 149 -4.32 7.64 -2.36
CA PHE A 149 -3.66 7.89 -1.09
C PHE A 149 -3.50 6.63 -0.23
N PHE A 150 -4.60 5.92 0.11
CA PHE A 150 -4.51 4.80 1.05
C PHE A 150 -3.87 3.55 0.43
N MET A 151 -4.21 3.25 -0.80
CA MET A 151 -3.63 2.09 -1.50
C MET A 151 -2.18 2.35 -1.93
N GLU A 152 -1.82 3.61 -2.19
CA GLU A 152 -0.45 3.98 -2.49
C GLU A 152 0.47 3.77 -1.27
N ALA A 153 0.06 4.23 -0.11
CA ALA A 153 0.79 3.96 1.13
C ALA A 153 0.90 2.45 1.44
N TYR A 154 -0.16 1.67 1.14
CA TYR A 154 -0.11 0.21 1.23
C TYR A 154 0.98 -0.36 0.32
N THR A 155 1.06 0.12 -0.93
CA THR A 155 2.07 -0.32 -1.90
C THR A 155 3.49 -0.10 -1.37
N VAL A 156 3.77 1.08 -0.83
CA VAL A 156 5.10 1.41 -0.30
C VAL A 156 5.43 0.60 0.97
N ILE A 157 4.49 0.50 1.91
CA ILE A 157 4.70 -0.20 3.18
C ILE A 157 4.90 -1.70 2.95
N VAL A 158 3.98 -2.35 2.23
CA VAL A 158 4.03 -3.80 2.01
C VAL A 158 5.15 -4.18 1.04
N GLY A 159 5.33 -3.41 -0.04
CA GLY A 159 6.43 -3.63 -0.98
C GLY A 159 7.79 -3.50 -0.31
N GLY A 160 7.98 -2.50 0.56
CA GLY A 160 9.18 -2.34 1.37
C GLY A 160 9.37 -3.48 2.37
N LEU A 161 8.31 -3.85 3.10
CA LEU A 161 8.36 -4.91 4.11
C LEU A 161 8.76 -6.28 3.53
N VAL A 162 8.37 -6.57 2.29
CA VAL A 162 8.72 -7.83 1.63
C VAL A 162 10.07 -7.71 0.89
N GLY A 163 10.35 -6.58 0.24
CA GLY A 163 11.58 -6.38 -0.52
C GLY A 163 12.84 -6.31 0.34
N ILE A 164 12.79 -5.63 1.49
CA ILE A 164 13.94 -5.44 2.39
C ILE A 164 14.50 -6.79 2.92
N PRO A 165 13.69 -7.73 3.44
CA PRO A 165 14.19 -9.02 3.90
C PRO A 165 14.83 -9.86 2.80
N VAL A 166 14.24 -9.86 1.60
CA VAL A 166 14.78 -10.60 0.45
C VAL A 166 16.20 -10.13 0.13
N VAL A 167 16.39 -8.83 0.05
CA VAL A 167 17.73 -8.26 -0.22
C VAL A 167 18.70 -8.47 0.95
N ALA A 168 18.22 -8.42 2.18
CA ALA A 168 19.05 -8.75 3.35
C ALA A 168 19.58 -10.19 3.30
N ILE A 169 18.76 -11.16 2.88
CA ILE A 169 19.16 -12.55 2.68
C ILE A 169 20.18 -12.66 1.54
N LEU A 170 19.90 -12.04 0.39
CA LEU A 170 20.83 -12.03 -0.75
C LEU A 170 22.19 -11.42 -0.41
N GLY A 171 22.19 -10.33 0.38
CA GLY A 171 23.42 -9.70 0.85
C GLY A 171 24.25 -10.58 1.79
N ARG A 172 23.60 -11.42 2.61
CA ARG A 172 24.30 -12.41 3.46
C ARG A 172 24.91 -13.53 2.63
N LEU A 173 24.16 -14.08 1.69
CA LEU A 173 24.63 -15.17 0.83
C LEU A 173 25.83 -14.77 -0.03
N ARG A 174 25.97 -13.52 -0.39
CA ARG A 174 27.14 -13.02 -1.15
C ARG A 174 28.40 -12.86 -0.30
N ARG A 175 28.29 -12.71 1.03
CA ARG A 175 29.43 -12.52 1.94
C ARG A 175 30.07 -13.84 2.39
N THR A 176 29.31 -14.92 2.40
CA THR A 176 29.76 -16.22 2.87
C THR A 176 30.83 -16.95 2.03
N PRO A 177 31.02 -16.73 0.73
CA PRO A 177 32.07 -17.44 -0.03
C PRO A 177 33.48 -16.89 0.17
N SER A 178 33.69 -15.67 0.64
CA SER A 178 35.02 -15.03 0.72
C SER A 178 35.81 -15.33 2.01
N GLU A 179 35.09 -15.65 3.11
CA GLU A 179 35.77 -15.96 4.40
C GLU A 179 36.20 -17.44 4.56
N ALA A 180 35.78 -18.33 3.67
CA ALA A 180 36.14 -19.72 3.69
C ALA A 180 37.45 -20.02 2.95
N GLN A 181 38.07 -19.02 2.32
CA GLN A 181 39.33 -19.17 1.54
C GLN A 181 40.49 -18.35 2.12
N ALA A 182 40.35 -17.73 3.29
CA ALA A 182 41.42 -17.08 4.04
C ALA A 182 41.77 -17.89 5.29
#